data_1199dd537efbd2a90e909a29dc0b7662
#
_entry.id   1199dd537efbd2a90e909a29dc0b7662
#
_cell.length_a   1.000
_cell.length_b   1.000
_cell.length_c   1.000
_cell.angle_alpha   90.00
_cell.angle_beta   90.00
_cell.angle_gamma   90.00
#
_symmetry.space_group_name_H-M   'P 1'
#
loop_
_entity.id
_entity.type
_entity.pdbx_description
1 polymer ?
#
loop_
_entity_poly.entity_id
_entity_poly.type
_entity_poly.pdbx_seq_one_letter_code
_entity_poly.pdbx_strand_id
1 'polypeptide(L)'
;MVRCDDENEFKFEFMPSEPRFRMWAKDYILNIRATSPIDFFKGEDGVGFSRLYESEEEFDGKYVYPVIDEKENEICFDKIYPDADGVCAYALTYALEDAKLNITTHSLSKITINGNVVNEGQFYVKKGDTILVKSIKGENWGFSFDSDAPIGIPFLVSSRKHCDKWLTVGAFGSENCIDTPFEPERDIQFNRPYITEGWNKTFWKMGSLNDYIRPYIKSSFFSQWFYAVMVGHFGLLQAGKILDNKDYMNYFADSMQNMARFFDYMQFEAQEFGETTFMPRSIKLDNLDSIGTIGMNMCELYKLNSRSEALNCIDVLAKAAKENIPRFEDGTYCRPTDMWADDTFMSCPFLVRVGLVKKDKAYFEEVVRQLLGCKKRLWMGDKKIFSHIFFLNSQMPNRIPWGRGNGWVFVTLSDVLENMPKDTPGRDELIELYKEFAVGITENQDEEGLWHQVLTRPDSYQETSCTGMFIIGLCRGIRNGWLGEEYKEKVLKAYNSLLSKKIDKSGNVYDVCMGSGNSMNEEYYINLGAIDNDDHGTGIILNAIAEMIKIFD
;
A
#
# COMPACT_ATOMS: atom_id res chain seq x y z
N MET A 1 5.96 3.00 -16.51
CA MET A 1 5.26 1.73 -16.34
C MET A 1 5.25 1.03 -17.67
N VAL A 2 5.89 -0.10 -17.79
CA VAL A 2 5.84 -0.94 -18.99
C VAL A 2 4.63 -1.84 -18.85
N ARG A 3 3.67 -1.67 -19.73
CA ARG A 3 2.47 -2.49 -19.80
C ARG A 3 2.43 -3.12 -21.17
N CYS A 4 2.44 -4.39 -21.21
CA CYS A 4 2.22 -5.14 -22.42
C CYS A 4 0.72 -5.38 -22.65
N ASP A 5 0.28 -5.41 -23.88
CA ASP A 5 -1.14 -5.47 -24.23
C ASP A 5 -1.53 -6.77 -24.93
N ASP A 6 -0.63 -7.75 -25.00
CA ASP A 6 -0.89 -9.06 -25.60
C ASP A 6 -0.83 -10.21 -24.57
N GLU A 7 -1.23 -11.38 -24.98
CA GLU A 7 -1.29 -12.57 -24.14
C GLU A 7 0.09 -13.06 -23.64
N ASN A 8 1.18 -12.60 -24.27
CA ASN A 8 2.56 -12.85 -23.86
C ASN A 8 3.16 -11.68 -23.07
N GLU A 9 2.31 -10.87 -22.56
CA GLU A 9 2.64 -9.67 -21.87
C GLU A 9 3.57 -9.90 -20.70
N PHE A 10 4.60 -9.07 -20.62
CA PHE A 10 5.38 -8.91 -19.43
C PHE A 10 4.48 -8.30 -18.34
N LYS A 11 3.91 -9.14 -17.54
CA LYS A 11 3.33 -8.71 -16.28
C LYS A 11 4.46 -8.59 -15.30
N PHE A 12 4.37 -7.62 -14.40
CA PHE A 12 5.23 -7.60 -13.24
C PHE A 12 4.84 -8.79 -12.35
N GLU A 13 5.27 -9.99 -12.73
CA GLU A 13 4.89 -11.26 -12.12
C GLU A 13 5.28 -11.33 -10.64
N PHE A 14 6.25 -10.51 -10.26
CA PHE A 14 6.78 -10.36 -8.92
C PHE A 14 6.03 -9.33 -8.07
N MET A 15 4.93 -8.75 -8.58
CA MET A 15 4.13 -7.81 -7.80
C MET A 15 2.74 -8.37 -7.52
N PRO A 16 2.34 -8.51 -6.24
CA PRO A 16 0.97 -8.86 -5.94
C PRO A 16 0.08 -7.75 -6.44
N SER A 17 -0.99 -8.16 -7.06
CA SER A 17 -2.02 -7.26 -7.53
C SER A 17 -3.23 -7.35 -6.62
N GLU A 18 -4.03 -6.31 -6.61
CA GLU A 18 -5.33 -6.35 -5.97
C GLU A 18 -6.19 -7.57 -6.39
N PRO A 19 -6.24 -8.00 -7.68
CA PRO A 19 -6.96 -9.22 -8.06
C PRO A 19 -6.52 -10.47 -7.31
N ARG A 20 -5.23 -10.62 -7.00
CA ARG A 20 -4.72 -11.75 -6.21
C ARG A 20 -5.24 -11.74 -4.79
N PHE A 21 -5.15 -10.59 -4.13
CA PHE A 21 -5.70 -10.43 -2.79
C PHE A 21 -7.21 -10.67 -2.78
N ARG A 22 -7.94 -10.11 -3.74
CA ARG A 22 -9.40 -10.30 -3.84
C ARG A 22 -9.79 -11.76 -4.08
N MET A 23 -9.09 -12.44 -4.97
CA MET A 23 -9.30 -13.87 -5.20
C MET A 23 -9.10 -14.67 -3.92
N TRP A 24 -8.02 -14.39 -3.22
CA TRP A 24 -7.66 -15.04 -1.99
C TRP A 24 -8.64 -14.72 -0.84
N ALA A 25 -9.02 -13.45 -0.68
CA ALA A 25 -10.03 -13.06 0.28
C ALA A 25 -11.40 -13.70 -0.02
N LYS A 26 -11.76 -13.82 -1.29
CA LYS A 26 -12.98 -14.49 -1.72
C LYS A 26 -12.99 -15.96 -1.37
N ASP A 27 -11.90 -16.67 -1.63
CA ASP A 27 -11.79 -18.08 -1.29
C ASP A 27 -11.88 -18.32 0.22
N TYR A 28 -11.24 -17.47 0.99
CA TYR A 28 -11.34 -17.48 2.45
C TYR A 28 -12.79 -17.28 2.92
N ILE A 29 -13.48 -16.29 2.39
CA ILE A 29 -14.88 -15.99 2.71
C ILE A 29 -15.81 -17.11 2.25
N LEU A 30 -15.59 -17.69 1.09
CA LEU A 30 -16.39 -18.79 0.56
C LEU A 30 -16.28 -20.06 1.41
N ASN A 31 -15.09 -20.37 1.85
CA ASN A 31 -14.89 -21.51 2.74
C ASN A 31 -15.64 -21.36 4.06
N ILE A 32 -15.67 -20.15 4.61
CA ILE A 32 -16.45 -19.85 5.82
C ILE A 32 -17.96 -19.99 5.62
N ARG A 33 -18.47 -19.71 4.41
CA ARG A 33 -19.89 -19.91 4.11
C ARG A 33 -20.26 -21.38 3.99
N ALA A 34 -19.34 -22.22 3.58
CA ALA A 34 -19.56 -23.66 3.38
C ALA A 34 -19.57 -24.44 4.69
N THR A 35 -18.86 -23.95 5.70
CA THR A 35 -18.70 -24.60 7.01
C THR A 35 -19.04 -23.62 8.13
N SER A 36 -19.18 -24.11 9.36
CA SER A 36 -19.20 -23.19 10.49
C SER A 36 -17.87 -22.42 10.56
N PRO A 37 -17.85 -21.18 11.09
CA PRO A 37 -16.61 -20.42 11.25
C PRO A 37 -15.52 -21.19 11.98
N ILE A 38 -15.90 -22.03 12.94
CA ILE A 38 -15.01 -22.87 13.74
C ILE A 38 -14.41 -24.00 12.89
N ASP A 39 -15.22 -24.67 12.07
CA ASP A 39 -14.77 -25.80 11.26
C ASP A 39 -13.84 -25.35 10.13
N PHE A 40 -14.07 -24.18 9.58
CA PHE A 40 -13.23 -23.60 8.53
C PHE A 40 -11.75 -23.47 8.95
N PHE A 41 -11.53 -23.06 10.20
CA PHE A 41 -10.17 -22.81 10.70
C PHE A 41 -9.40 -24.08 11.12
N LYS A 42 -10.07 -25.22 11.13
CA LYS A 42 -9.44 -26.53 11.39
C LYS A 42 -8.97 -27.25 10.12
N GLY A 43 -9.31 -26.72 8.97
CA GLY A 43 -8.99 -27.33 7.68
C GLY A 43 -8.25 -26.37 6.76
N GLU A 44 -7.57 -26.88 5.91
CA GLU A 44 -6.85 -26.51 4.70
C GLU A 44 -6.56 -25.05 4.39
N ASP A 45 -5.31 -24.82 4.01
CA ASP A 45 -4.78 -23.60 3.40
C ASP A 45 -5.61 -23.18 2.19
N GLY A 46 -5.96 -21.91 2.18
CA GLY A 46 -6.52 -21.29 1.02
C GLY A 46 -5.58 -21.37 -0.19
N VAL A 47 -6.15 -21.18 -1.31
CA VAL A 47 -5.62 -21.20 -2.66
C VAL A 47 -4.16 -20.82 -2.79
N GLY A 48 -3.33 -21.70 -3.30
CA GLY A 48 -2.06 -21.50 -4.00
C GLY A 48 -1.31 -20.18 -3.78
N PHE A 49 -1.41 -19.62 -2.57
CA PHE A 49 -0.85 -18.33 -2.19
C PHE A 49 0.68 -18.30 -2.33
N SER A 50 1.34 -19.42 -2.06
CA SER A 50 2.79 -19.58 -2.23
C SER A 50 3.26 -19.19 -3.63
N ARG A 51 2.53 -19.58 -4.69
CA ARG A 51 2.90 -19.21 -6.06
C ARG A 51 2.80 -17.74 -6.36
N LEU A 52 1.90 -17.04 -5.68
CA LEU A 52 1.72 -15.60 -5.83
C LEU A 52 2.78 -14.83 -5.05
N TYR A 53 3.27 -15.46 -4.00
CA TYR A 53 4.25 -14.92 -3.09
C TYR A 53 5.68 -14.99 -3.64
N GLU A 54 6.05 -16.09 -4.28
CA GLU A 54 7.37 -16.27 -4.90
C GLU A 54 7.73 -15.11 -5.85
N SER A 55 6.74 -14.54 -6.52
CA SER A 55 6.98 -13.41 -7.40
C SER A 55 7.22 -12.07 -6.70
N GLU A 56 6.96 -11.97 -5.39
CA GLU A 56 7.24 -10.77 -4.60
C GLU A 56 8.70 -10.72 -4.12
N GLU A 57 9.28 -11.86 -3.82
CA GLU A 57 10.67 -11.96 -3.38
C GLU A 57 11.63 -11.50 -4.49
N GLU A 58 11.30 -11.74 -5.75
CA GLU A 58 12.10 -11.27 -6.88
C GLU A 58 12.13 -9.74 -7.01
N PHE A 59 11.09 -9.07 -6.56
CA PHE A 59 11.05 -7.60 -6.54
C PHE A 59 11.91 -7.03 -5.41
N ASP A 60 12.01 -7.76 -4.31
CA ASP A 60 12.62 -7.30 -3.08
C ASP A 60 14.14 -7.32 -3.16
N GLY A 61 14.76 -6.30 -3.60
CA GLY A 61 16.19 -6.15 -3.42
C GLY A 61 16.96 -5.50 -4.56
N LYS A 62 16.39 -5.43 -5.73
CA LYS A 62 17.14 -4.94 -6.91
C LYS A 62 17.06 -3.42 -7.12
N TYR A 63 16.23 -2.70 -6.35
CA TYR A 63 15.94 -1.27 -6.54
C TYR A 63 16.09 -0.48 -5.25
N VAL A 64 17.18 -0.65 -4.53
CA VAL A 64 17.26 -0.10 -3.19
C VAL A 64 17.53 1.40 -3.19
N TYR A 65 18.57 1.86 -3.82
CA TYR A 65 18.90 3.28 -3.93
C TYR A 65 19.71 3.53 -5.20
N PRO A 66 19.53 4.67 -5.86
CA PRO A 66 20.40 5.05 -6.95
C PRO A 66 21.81 5.31 -6.43
N VAL A 67 22.77 4.73 -7.08
CA VAL A 67 24.18 5.06 -6.86
C VAL A 67 24.54 6.18 -7.83
N ILE A 68 24.80 7.37 -7.30
CA ILE A 68 25.34 8.47 -8.11
C ILE A 68 26.81 8.20 -8.30
N ASP A 69 27.21 7.91 -9.53
CA ASP A 69 28.61 7.77 -9.89
C ASP A 69 29.09 9.08 -10.53
N GLU A 70 30.28 9.52 -10.16
CA GLU A 70 30.86 10.77 -10.65
C GLU A 70 31.35 10.73 -12.10
N LYS A 71 31.41 9.56 -12.71
CA LYS A 71 31.88 9.38 -14.08
C LYS A 71 30.76 9.57 -15.10
N GLU A 72 30.61 10.78 -15.57
CA GLU A 72 29.53 11.18 -16.48
C GLU A 72 29.59 10.58 -17.91
N ASN A 73 30.71 10.02 -18.33
CA ASN A 73 30.97 9.63 -19.71
C ASN A 73 31.41 8.18 -19.86
N GLU A 74 30.84 7.28 -19.06
CA GLU A 74 31.15 5.85 -19.10
C GLU A 74 29.88 5.03 -18.97
N ILE A 75 29.74 3.95 -19.74
CA ILE A 75 28.75 2.90 -19.55
C ILE A 75 29.45 1.68 -18.96
N CYS A 76 29.09 1.30 -17.75
CA CYS A 76 29.61 0.13 -17.05
C CYS A 76 28.50 -0.91 -16.87
N PHE A 77 28.50 -1.93 -17.73
CA PHE A 77 27.47 -2.97 -17.69
C PHE A 77 27.55 -3.85 -16.44
N ASP A 78 28.73 -4.00 -15.83
CA ASP A 78 28.86 -4.71 -14.55
C ASP A 78 28.06 -4.02 -13.42
N LYS A 79 27.94 -2.69 -13.46
CA LYS A 79 27.12 -1.93 -12.51
C LYS A 79 25.65 -1.93 -12.87
N ILE A 80 25.31 -1.88 -14.17
CA ILE A 80 23.93 -1.89 -14.66
C ILE A 80 23.28 -3.27 -14.49
N TYR A 81 24.08 -4.33 -14.60
CA TYR A 81 23.66 -5.73 -14.53
C TYR A 81 24.52 -6.53 -13.54
N PRO A 82 24.57 -6.17 -12.24
CA PRO A 82 25.53 -6.72 -11.28
C PRO A 82 25.40 -8.22 -11.06
N ASP A 83 24.20 -8.74 -11.13
CA ASP A 83 23.89 -10.15 -10.83
C ASP A 83 23.63 -10.98 -12.09
N ALA A 84 23.99 -10.46 -13.26
CA ALA A 84 23.64 -11.12 -14.50
C ALA A 84 24.68 -12.20 -14.89
N ASP A 85 24.19 -13.40 -15.14
CA ASP A 85 24.96 -14.50 -15.75
C ASP A 85 25.20 -14.28 -17.26
N GLY A 86 24.69 -13.17 -17.79
CA GLY A 86 24.78 -12.86 -19.21
C GLY A 86 26.16 -12.43 -19.65
N VAL A 87 26.44 -12.65 -20.94
CA VAL A 87 27.74 -12.37 -21.59
C VAL A 87 27.70 -11.18 -22.55
N CYS A 88 26.53 -10.62 -22.82
CA CYS A 88 26.35 -9.58 -23.83
C CYS A 88 25.31 -8.54 -23.42
N ALA A 89 25.60 -7.28 -23.66
CA ALA A 89 24.64 -6.18 -23.52
C ALA A 89 24.77 -5.16 -24.66
N TYR A 90 23.75 -4.34 -24.83
CA TYR A 90 23.69 -3.29 -25.84
C TYR A 90 23.45 -1.95 -25.18
N ALA A 91 24.06 -0.90 -25.76
CA ALA A 91 23.77 0.48 -25.44
C ALA A 91 23.41 1.26 -26.70
N LEU A 92 22.39 2.10 -26.63
CA LEU A 92 21.86 2.87 -27.75
C LEU A 92 21.81 4.35 -27.38
N THR A 93 22.20 5.20 -28.30
CA THR A 93 21.98 6.65 -28.24
C THR A 93 21.70 7.22 -29.62
N TYR A 94 21.31 8.50 -29.65
CA TYR A 94 21.10 9.27 -30.87
C TYR A 94 21.94 10.55 -30.83
N ALA A 95 22.42 10.98 -31.97
CA ALA A 95 22.97 12.31 -32.14
C ALA A 95 21.82 13.34 -32.19
N LEU A 96 21.72 14.22 -31.19
CA LEU A 96 20.69 15.26 -31.15
C LEU A 96 21.06 16.48 -32.00
N GLU A 97 22.35 16.62 -32.31
CA GLU A 97 22.96 17.60 -33.21
C GLU A 97 24.10 16.92 -33.98
N ASP A 98 24.64 17.60 -35.01
CA ASP A 98 25.86 17.15 -35.67
C ASP A 98 27.03 17.21 -34.67
N ALA A 99 27.74 16.12 -34.47
CA ALA A 99 28.75 15.99 -33.43
C ALA A 99 29.98 15.20 -33.84
N LYS A 100 31.08 15.46 -33.13
CA LYS A 100 32.21 14.53 -33.05
C LYS A 100 32.02 13.68 -31.81
N LEU A 101 31.82 12.40 -32.02
CA LEU A 101 31.67 11.42 -30.94
C LEU A 101 32.93 10.55 -30.91
N ASN A 102 33.49 10.36 -29.72
CA ASN A 102 34.55 9.44 -29.44
C ASN A 102 34.06 8.32 -28.53
N ILE A 103 34.30 7.07 -28.89
CA ILE A 103 33.98 5.88 -28.08
C ILE A 103 35.25 5.04 -27.90
N THR A 104 35.57 4.76 -26.64
CA THR A 104 36.67 3.86 -26.27
C THR A 104 36.09 2.65 -25.52
N THR A 105 36.27 1.47 -26.07
CA THR A 105 35.75 0.22 -25.53
C THR A 105 36.69 -0.39 -24.49
N HIS A 106 36.13 -0.92 -23.39
CA HIS A 106 36.90 -1.56 -22.31
C HIS A 106 36.81 -3.09 -22.38
N SER A 107 35.90 -3.60 -23.19
CA SER A 107 35.73 -5.03 -23.47
C SER A 107 35.45 -5.23 -24.97
N LEU A 108 35.44 -6.46 -25.42
CA LEU A 108 35.17 -6.77 -26.84
C LEU A 108 33.80 -6.19 -27.23
N SER A 109 33.82 -5.21 -28.11
CA SER A 109 32.65 -4.48 -28.51
C SER A 109 32.55 -4.27 -30.02
N LYS A 110 31.32 -4.13 -30.50
CA LYS A 110 30.99 -3.77 -31.87
C LYS A 110 30.18 -2.49 -31.87
N ILE A 111 30.67 -1.47 -32.54
CA ILE A 111 29.98 -0.18 -32.65
C ILE A 111 29.34 -0.09 -34.04
N THR A 112 28.09 0.34 -34.12
CA THR A 112 27.42 0.62 -35.39
C THR A 112 26.78 2.02 -35.36
N ILE A 113 26.83 2.70 -36.51
CA ILE A 113 26.14 3.96 -36.77
C ILE A 113 25.17 3.70 -37.91
N ASN A 114 23.87 3.89 -37.68
CA ASN A 114 22.83 3.57 -38.66
C ASN A 114 22.99 2.15 -39.25
N GLY A 115 23.35 1.16 -38.41
CA GLY A 115 23.58 -0.22 -38.78
C GLY A 115 24.96 -0.51 -39.43
N ASN A 116 25.75 0.49 -39.80
CA ASN A 116 27.07 0.31 -40.36
C ASN A 116 28.15 0.17 -39.30
N VAL A 117 28.95 -0.88 -39.38
CA VAL A 117 30.03 -1.14 -38.41
C VAL A 117 31.12 -0.08 -38.55
N VAL A 118 31.53 0.49 -37.41
CA VAL A 118 32.66 1.42 -37.33
C VAL A 118 33.68 0.93 -36.30
N ASN A 119 34.93 1.36 -36.43
CA ASN A 119 35.97 1.06 -35.44
C ASN A 119 35.79 2.01 -34.23
N GLU A 120 36.30 1.59 -33.06
CA GLU A 120 36.42 2.50 -31.94
C GLU A 120 37.30 3.73 -32.27
N GLY A 121 37.05 4.82 -31.54
CA GLY A 121 37.75 6.08 -31.74
C GLY A 121 36.80 7.23 -32.07
N GLN A 122 37.31 8.23 -32.76
CA GLN A 122 36.55 9.43 -33.10
C GLN A 122 35.88 9.32 -34.47
N PHE A 123 34.60 9.66 -34.55
CA PHE A 123 33.82 9.72 -35.79
C PHE A 123 32.85 10.92 -35.77
N TYR A 124 32.41 11.31 -36.96
CA TYR A 124 31.40 12.35 -37.14
C TYR A 124 30.02 11.72 -37.27
N VAL A 125 29.09 12.19 -36.48
CA VAL A 125 27.66 11.81 -36.54
C VAL A 125 26.83 13.03 -36.92
N LYS A 126 25.76 12.80 -37.66
CA LYS A 126 24.78 13.82 -38.02
C LYS A 126 23.57 13.73 -37.08
N LYS A 127 22.87 14.83 -36.93
CA LYS A 127 21.62 14.87 -36.20
C LYS A 127 20.67 13.77 -36.68
N GLY A 128 20.20 12.95 -35.74
CA GLY A 128 19.32 11.82 -35.99
C GLY A 128 20.03 10.51 -36.24
N ASP A 129 21.37 10.48 -36.35
CA ASP A 129 22.13 9.24 -36.46
C ASP A 129 21.94 8.41 -35.17
N THR A 130 21.75 7.10 -35.37
CA THR A 130 21.62 6.10 -34.32
C THR A 130 22.97 5.44 -34.06
N ILE A 131 23.41 5.45 -32.81
CA ILE A 131 24.65 4.86 -32.36
C ILE A 131 24.33 3.67 -31.46
N LEU A 132 24.75 2.46 -31.84
CA LEU A 132 24.56 1.25 -31.07
C LEU A 132 25.90 0.61 -30.74
N VAL A 133 26.12 0.33 -29.47
CA VAL A 133 27.29 -0.41 -28.99
C VAL A 133 26.82 -1.77 -28.46
N LYS A 134 27.27 -2.86 -29.07
CA LYS A 134 27.16 -4.21 -28.53
C LYS A 134 28.45 -4.52 -27.78
N SER A 135 28.35 -4.95 -26.53
CA SER A 135 29.53 -5.25 -25.71
C SER A 135 29.42 -6.62 -25.08
N ILE A 136 30.54 -7.37 -25.11
CA ILE A 136 30.66 -8.70 -24.55
C ILE A 136 31.35 -8.62 -23.20
N LYS A 137 30.87 -9.38 -22.23
CA LYS A 137 31.37 -9.38 -20.85
C LYS A 137 32.85 -9.72 -20.81
N GLY A 138 33.63 -8.89 -20.16
CA GLY A 138 35.08 -9.01 -19.96
C GLY A 138 35.43 -8.48 -18.56
N GLU A 139 36.74 -8.29 -18.33
CA GLU A 139 37.23 -7.83 -17.01
C GLU A 139 36.69 -6.44 -16.61
N ASN A 140 36.49 -5.56 -17.60
CA ASN A 140 35.87 -4.23 -17.42
C ASN A 140 34.77 -4.08 -18.47
N TRP A 141 33.60 -4.63 -18.19
CA TRP A 141 32.51 -4.68 -19.16
C TRP A 141 31.86 -3.32 -19.38
N GLY A 142 32.19 -2.69 -20.50
CA GLY A 142 31.65 -1.38 -20.82
C GLY A 142 32.49 -0.58 -21.81
N PHE A 143 32.24 0.73 -21.85
CA PHE A 143 32.94 1.69 -22.71
C PHE A 143 32.83 3.11 -22.13
N SER A 144 33.79 3.96 -22.48
CA SER A 144 33.70 5.40 -22.26
C SER A 144 33.40 6.13 -23.56
N PHE A 145 32.80 7.31 -23.43
CA PHE A 145 32.43 8.14 -24.56
C PHE A 145 32.63 9.63 -24.23
N ASP A 146 32.87 10.42 -25.30
CA ASP A 146 32.94 11.86 -25.24
C ASP A 146 32.31 12.46 -26.51
N SER A 147 31.57 13.55 -26.40
CA SER A 147 30.91 14.22 -27.51
C SER A 147 30.97 15.73 -27.36
N ASP A 148 31.32 16.41 -28.46
CA ASP A 148 31.36 17.88 -28.51
C ASP A 148 29.99 18.52 -28.72
N ALA A 149 28.93 17.74 -28.92
CA ALA A 149 27.53 18.17 -28.99
C ALA A 149 26.60 17.16 -28.31
N PRO A 150 25.33 17.54 -28.02
CA PRO A 150 24.40 16.68 -27.32
C PRO A 150 24.11 15.35 -28.03
N ILE A 151 24.22 14.26 -27.27
CA ILE A 151 23.70 12.94 -27.62
C ILE A 151 22.65 12.55 -26.57
N GLY A 152 21.69 11.70 -26.92
CA GLY A 152 20.65 11.30 -25.98
C GLY A 152 19.50 10.55 -26.64
N ILE A 153 18.45 10.34 -25.90
CA ILE A 153 17.24 9.63 -26.34
C ILE A 153 16.13 10.67 -26.56
N PRO A 154 15.80 11.00 -27.82
CA PRO A 154 14.97 12.16 -28.16
C PRO A 154 13.51 12.06 -27.69
N PHE A 155 13.04 10.87 -27.36
CA PHE A 155 11.66 10.62 -26.89
C PHE A 155 11.57 10.39 -25.38
N LEU A 156 12.68 10.46 -24.64
CA LEU A 156 12.67 10.40 -23.18
C LEU A 156 12.66 11.80 -22.59
N VAL A 157 11.79 11.99 -21.63
CA VAL A 157 11.75 13.21 -20.80
C VAL A 157 12.33 12.84 -19.44
N SER A 158 13.45 13.46 -19.09
CA SER A 158 14.08 13.28 -17.78
C SER A 158 14.18 14.62 -17.06
N SER A 159 13.98 14.60 -15.75
CA SER A 159 14.22 15.74 -14.87
C SER A 159 15.73 15.98 -14.61
N ARG A 160 16.57 15.01 -14.90
CA ARG A 160 18.04 15.11 -14.79
C ARG A 160 18.69 15.28 -16.14
N LYS A 161 19.67 16.18 -16.24
CA LYS A 161 20.41 16.49 -17.46
C LYS A 161 21.19 15.33 -18.08
N HIS A 162 21.37 14.21 -17.37
CA HIS A 162 22.23 13.12 -17.79
C HIS A 162 21.51 11.77 -17.89
N CYS A 163 20.24 11.69 -17.49
CA CYS A 163 19.49 10.43 -17.46
C CYS A 163 19.00 9.92 -18.82
N ASP A 164 19.16 10.70 -19.86
CA ASP A 164 18.61 10.42 -21.18
C ASP A 164 19.69 10.18 -22.27
N LYS A 165 20.96 10.02 -21.87
CA LYS A 165 22.06 9.85 -22.84
C LYS A 165 22.07 8.49 -23.51
N TRP A 166 21.91 7.42 -22.75
CA TRP A 166 21.96 6.04 -23.27
C TRP A 166 20.83 5.18 -22.74
N LEU A 167 20.28 4.35 -23.62
CA LEU A 167 19.47 3.21 -23.22
C LEU A 167 20.31 1.95 -23.29
N THR A 168 20.16 1.06 -22.32
CA THR A 168 20.82 -0.23 -22.30
C THR A 168 19.82 -1.37 -22.28
N VAL A 169 20.17 -2.49 -22.88
CA VAL A 169 19.40 -3.74 -22.81
C VAL A 169 20.36 -4.92 -22.67
N GLY A 170 20.05 -5.80 -21.74
CA GLY A 170 20.86 -6.98 -21.38
C GLY A 170 20.45 -7.49 -19.98
N ALA A 171 21.19 -8.39 -19.35
CA ALA A 171 22.31 -9.09 -19.97
C ALA A 171 21.79 -10.34 -20.69
N PHE A 172 22.28 -10.60 -21.89
CA PHE A 172 21.92 -11.77 -22.66
C PHE A 172 22.89 -12.91 -22.38
N GLY A 173 22.40 -14.16 -22.39
CA GLY A 173 23.19 -15.35 -22.06
C GLY A 173 24.26 -15.72 -23.11
N SER A 174 24.06 -15.30 -24.35
CA SER A 174 25.05 -15.48 -25.43
C SER A 174 25.09 -14.28 -26.37
N GLU A 175 26.12 -14.21 -27.24
CA GLU A 175 26.23 -13.17 -28.23
C GLU A 175 25.09 -13.11 -29.25
N ASN A 176 24.36 -14.22 -29.40
CA ASN A 176 23.34 -14.42 -30.44
C ASN A 176 21.93 -14.59 -29.86
N CYS A 177 21.70 -14.22 -28.62
CA CYS A 177 20.45 -14.51 -27.95
C CYS A 177 19.28 -13.56 -28.27
N ILE A 178 19.45 -12.69 -29.26
CA ILE A 178 18.35 -11.95 -29.85
C ILE A 178 17.96 -12.63 -31.14
N ASP A 179 16.82 -13.30 -31.19
CA ASP A 179 16.34 -14.14 -32.30
C ASP A 179 15.99 -13.38 -33.59
N THR A 180 15.95 -12.07 -33.55
CA THR A 180 15.64 -11.24 -34.71
C THR A 180 16.78 -10.28 -34.99
N PRO A 181 16.97 -9.83 -36.26
CA PRO A 181 17.83 -8.71 -36.52
C PRO A 181 17.42 -7.56 -35.61
N PHE A 182 18.30 -7.21 -34.69
CA PHE A 182 18.06 -6.13 -33.74
C PHE A 182 18.07 -4.81 -34.53
N GLU A 183 16.88 -4.29 -34.79
CA GLU A 183 16.67 -2.98 -35.42
C GLU A 183 16.26 -2.01 -34.33
N PRO A 184 17.20 -1.31 -33.67
CA PRO A 184 16.92 -0.46 -32.52
C PRO A 184 15.81 0.55 -32.77
N GLU A 185 15.73 1.06 -33.98
CA GLU A 185 14.75 2.09 -34.38
C GLU A 185 13.32 1.57 -34.42
N ARG A 186 13.12 0.27 -34.56
CA ARG A 186 11.81 -0.39 -34.59
C ARG A 186 11.49 -1.12 -33.31
N ASP A 187 12.52 -1.57 -32.61
CA ASP A 187 12.41 -2.53 -31.52
C ASP A 187 12.52 -1.89 -30.13
N ILE A 188 12.63 -0.55 -30.05
CA ILE A 188 12.57 0.14 -28.75
C ILE A 188 11.12 0.13 -28.26
N GLN A 189 10.74 -0.98 -27.67
CA GLN A 189 9.44 -1.13 -27.04
C GLN A 189 9.68 -1.26 -25.54
N PHE A 190 9.43 -0.17 -24.81
CA PHE A 190 9.52 -0.18 -23.33
C PHE A 190 8.51 -1.11 -22.68
N ASN A 191 7.50 -1.52 -23.41
CA ASN A 191 6.41 -2.35 -22.97
C ASN A 191 6.57 -3.83 -23.33
N ARG A 192 7.61 -4.21 -24.09
CA ARG A 192 7.87 -5.61 -24.43
C ARG A 192 9.26 -6.02 -23.98
N PRO A 193 9.38 -7.12 -23.28
CA PRO A 193 10.69 -7.69 -22.97
C PRO A 193 11.28 -8.39 -24.19
N TYR A 194 12.58 -8.44 -24.24
CA TYR A 194 13.30 -9.40 -25.07
C TYR A 194 13.38 -10.72 -24.32
N ILE A 195 13.15 -11.82 -25.02
CA ILE A 195 13.31 -13.16 -24.47
C ILE A 195 14.76 -13.60 -24.72
N THR A 196 15.44 -13.98 -23.65
CA THR A 196 16.82 -14.47 -23.70
C THR A 196 16.86 -16.01 -23.65
N GLU A 197 18.02 -16.61 -23.79
CA GLU A 197 18.20 -18.04 -23.59
C GLU A 197 17.65 -18.47 -22.22
N GLY A 198 16.94 -19.58 -22.19
CA GLY A 198 16.27 -20.07 -20.98
C GLY A 198 14.96 -19.34 -20.61
N TRP A 199 14.39 -18.59 -21.54
CA TRP A 199 13.14 -17.85 -21.38
C TRP A 199 13.20 -16.71 -20.36
N ASN A 200 14.40 -16.27 -19.97
CA ASN A 200 14.59 -15.07 -19.19
C ASN A 200 14.19 -13.83 -19.99
N LYS A 201 13.62 -12.85 -19.33
CA LYS A 201 13.15 -11.61 -19.95
C LYS A 201 14.07 -10.46 -19.58
N THR A 202 14.41 -9.62 -20.56
CA THR A 202 15.13 -8.37 -20.36
C THR A 202 14.46 -7.24 -21.17
N PHE A 203 14.67 -6.01 -20.79
CA PHE A 203 14.09 -4.84 -21.45
C PHE A 203 15.03 -3.64 -21.38
N TRP A 204 14.73 -2.64 -22.18
CA TRP A 204 15.50 -1.41 -22.19
C TRP A 204 15.48 -0.71 -20.84
N LYS A 205 16.62 -0.21 -20.43
CA LYS A 205 16.85 0.56 -19.22
C LYS A 205 17.65 1.81 -19.55
N MET A 206 17.57 2.85 -18.73
CA MET A 206 18.54 3.93 -18.79
C MET A 206 19.89 3.41 -18.32
N GLY A 207 20.95 3.83 -18.97
CA GLY A 207 22.23 3.18 -18.84
C GLY A 207 23.44 4.06 -18.78
N SER A 208 23.34 5.33 -18.37
CA SER A 208 24.55 6.06 -18.03
C SER A 208 24.88 5.89 -16.54
N LEU A 209 26.13 6.17 -16.17
CA LEU A 209 26.60 6.01 -14.79
C LEU A 209 25.93 6.96 -13.79
N ASN A 210 25.41 8.07 -14.27
CA ASN A 210 24.65 9.02 -13.47
C ASN A 210 23.15 8.74 -13.51
N ASP A 211 22.75 7.75 -14.28
CA ASP A 211 21.38 7.32 -14.39
C ASP A 211 21.09 6.24 -13.34
N TYR A 212 19.87 6.19 -12.93
CA TYR A 212 19.37 5.10 -12.11
C TYR A 212 17.96 4.74 -12.52
N ILE A 213 17.61 3.51 -12.23
CA ILE A 213 16.27 3.02 -12.50
C ILE A 213 15.43 3.36 -11.30
N ARG A 214 14.40 4.17 -11.52
CA ARG A 214 13.43 4.47 -10.48
C ARG A 214 12.52 3.24 -10.31
N PRO A 215 12.37 2.70 -9.11
CA PRO A 215 11.48 1.58 -8.88
C PRO A 215 10.04 2.02 -9.16
N TYR A 216 9.30 1.18 -9.84
CA TYR A 216 7.90 1.41 -10.10
C TYR A 216 7.09 0.17 -9.76
N ILE A 217 6.21 0.30 -8.78
CA ILE A 217 5.29 -0.75 -8.39
C ILE A 217 3.89 -0.36 -8.86
N LYS A 218 3.32 -1.17 -9.75
CA LYS A 218 1.92 -1.10 -10.07
C LYS A 218 1.17 -2.17 -9.30
N SER A 219 0.76 -1.82 -8.13
CA SER A 219 -0.16 -2.64 -7.36
C SER A 219 -1.24 -1.74 -6.78
N SER A 220 -2.46 -2.23 -6.75
CA SER A 220 -3.56 -1.58 -6.06
C SER A 220 -3.70 -2.04 -4.61
N PHE A 221 -2.86 -2.97 -4.17
CA PHE A 221 -2.92 -3.51 -2.81
C PHE A 221 -1.54 -3.63 -2.13
N PHE A 222 -0.58 -4.32 -2.73
CA PHE A 222 0.74 -4.56 -2.14
C PHE A 222 1.55 -3.26 -2.04
N SER A 223 2.13 -3.00 -0.88
CA SER A 223 2.96 -1.83 -0.61
C SER A 223 2.29 -0.48 -0.93
N GLN A 224 0.97 -0.41 -0.86
CA GLN A 224 0.23 0.83 -1.09
C GLN A 224 0.12 1.66 0.19
N TRP A 225 0.56 2.90 0.14
CA TRP A 225 0.43 3.84 1.25
C TRP A 225 -0.99 4.43 1.29
N PHE A 226 -1.96 3.61 1.68
CA PHE A 226 -3.37 3.98 1.70
C PHE A 226 -4.13 3.29 2.84
N TYR A 227 -4.84 4.04 3.66
CA TYR A 227 -5.45 3.55 4.89
C TYR A 227 -6.41 2.37 4.71
N ALA A 228 -7.26 2.40 3.69
CA ALA A 228 -8.24 1.34 3.46
C ALA A 228 -7.55 0.00 3.12
N VAL A 229 -6.51 0.05 2.28
CA VAL A 229 -5.68 -1.12 1.96
C VAL A 229 -4.98 -1.65 3.21
N MET A 230 -4.52 -0.77 4.10
CA MET A 230 -3.88 -1.16 5.36
C MET A 230 -4.82 -1.88 6.32
N VAL A 231 -6.11 -1.57 6.30
CA VAL A 231 -7.12 -2.34 7.05
C VAL A 231 -7.21 -3.77 6.53
N GLY A 232 -7.11 -3.96 5.21
CA GLY A 232 -7.03 -5.28 4.59
C GLY A 232 -5.79 -6.06 5.00
N HIS A 233 -4.62 -5.43 4.99
CA HIS A 233 -3.37 -6.04 5.46
C HIS A 233 -3.45 -6.45 6.93
N PHE A 234 -4.03 -5.61 7.78
CA PHE A 234 -4.24 -5.95 9.19
C PHE A 234 -5.19 -7.16 9.34
N GLY A 235 -6.28 -7.19 8.55
CA GLY A 235 -7.21 -8.33 8.53
C GLY A 235 -6.52 -9.64 8.14
N LEU A 236 -5.65 -9.57 7.14
CA LEU A 236 -4.84 -10.68 6.69
C LEU A 236 -3.90 -11.20 7.78
N LEU A 237 -3.22 -10.28 8.47
CA LEU A 237 -2.38 -10.63 9.61
C LEU A 237 -3.18 -11.33 10.73
N GLN A 238 -4.40 -10.84 11.04
CA GLN A 238 -5.25 -11.47 12.06
C GLN A 238 -5.70 -12.88 11.62
N ALA A 239 -6.10 -13.03 10.37
CA ALA A 239 -6.44 -14.33 9.80
C ALA A 239 -5.24 -15.29 9.86
N GLY A 240 -4.06 -14.83 9.46
CA GLY A 240 -2.83 -15.62 9.52
C GLY A 240 -2.49 -16.09 10.93
N LYS A 241 -2.64 -15.21 11.93
CA LYS A 241 -2.40 -15.57 13.35
C LYS A 241 -3.39 -16.62 13.86
N ILE A 242 -4.66 -16.53 13.48
CA ILE A 242 -5.71 -17.45 13.94
C ILE A 242 -5.56 -18.81 13.28
N LEU A 243 -5.23 -18.82 11.99
CA LEU A 243 -5.07 -20.06 11.20
C LEU A 243 -3.69 -20.70 11.38
N ASP A 244 -2.76 -20.06 12.07
CA ASP A 244 -1.32 -20.39 12.04
C ASP A 244 -0.79 -20.48 10.59
N ASN A 245 -1.34 -19.64 9.70
CA ASN A 245 -0.98 -19.61 8.30
C ASN A 245 0.18 -18.63 8.08
N LYS A 246 1.37 -19.19 7.81
CA LYS A 246 2.60 -18.42 7.64
C LYS A 246 2.58 -17.58 6.36
N ASP A 247 1.97 -18.05 5.29
CA ASP A 247 1.93 -17.32 4.02
C ASP A 247 1.17 -16.01 4.15
N TYR A 248 0.08 -16.00 4.92
CA TYR A 248 -0.68 -14.79 5.21
C TYR A 248 0.11 -13.79 6.03
N MET A 249 0.79 -14.30 7.06
CA MET A 249 1.64 -13.45 7.90
C MET A 249 2.84 -12.92 7.12
N ASN A 250 3.43 -13.74 6.26
CA ASN A 250 4.56 -13.36 5.41
C ASN A 250 4.15 -12.29 4.39
N TYR A 251 3.02 -12.48 3.70
CA TYR A 251 2.51 -11.48 2.76
C TYR A 251 2.33 -10.10 3.41
N PHE A 252 1.72 -10.08 4.61
CA PHE A 252 1.63 -8.86 5.41
C PHE A 252 3.03 -8.30 5.70
N ALA A 253 3.93 -9.14 6.22
CA ALA A 253 5.26 -8.72 6.65
C ALA A 253 6.08 -8.16 5.48
N ASP A 254 6.04 -8.78 4.32
CA ASP A 254 6.81 -8.35 3.15
C ASP A 254 6.25 -7.09 2.52
N SER A 255 4.93 -6.96 2.44
CA SER A 255 4.31 -5.72 1.98
C SER A 255 4.71 -4.54 2.88
N MET A 256 4.63 -4.71 4.20
CA MET A 256 5.03 -3.68 5.15
C MET A 256 6.54 -3.43 5.15
N GLN A 257 7.35 -4.49 5.06
CA GLN A 257 8.81 -4.38 4.99
C GLN A 257 9.25 -3.65 3.73
N ASN A 258 8.61 -3.93 2.59
CA ASN A 258 8.88 -3.24 1.34
C ASN A 258 8.56 -1.73 1.46
N MET A 259 7.41 -1.39 2.06
CA MET A 259 7.07 0.01 2.34
C MET A 259 8.10 0.69 3.24
N ALA A 260 8.50 0.04 4.33
CA ALA A 260 9.48 0.57 5.27
C ALA A 260 10.86 0.79 4.60
N ARG A 261 11.29 -0.16 3.77
CA ARG A 261 12.56 -0.12 3.05
C ARG A 261 12.62 1.03 2.04
N PHE A 262 11.53 1.27 1.30
CA PHE A 262 11.50 2.33 0.30
C PHE A 262 11.07 3.70 0.87
N PHE A 263 10.74 3.78 2.13
CA PHE A 263 10.23 5.02 2.71
C PHE A 263 11.22 6.18 2.58
N ASP A 264 12.47 5.98 3.00
CA ASP A 264 13.50 7.03 2.88
C ASP A 264 13.82 7.37 1.41
N TYR A 265 13.78 6.36 0.54
CA TYR A 265 13.95 6.54 -0.89
C TYR A 265 12.83 7.40 -1.49
N MET A 266 11.58 7.22 -1.08
CA MET A 266 10.47 8.06 -1.53
C MET A 266 10.63 9.51 -1.09
N GLN A 267 11.15 9.75 0.12
CA GLN A 267 11.48 11.11 0.57
C GLN A 267 12.59 11.74 -0.28
N PHE A 268 13.64 10.98 -0.58
CA PHE A 268 14.70 11.41 -1.49
C PHE A 268 14.14 11.73 -2.88
N GLU A 269 13.34 10.83 -3.46
CA GLU A 269 12.74 10.99 -4.78
C GLU A 269 11.88 12.26 -4.87
N ALA A 270 11.08 12.52 -3.84
CA ALA A 270 10.28 13.72 -3.74
C ALA A 270 11.11 15.00 -3.70
N GLN A 271 12.23 14.99 -2.98
CA GLN A 271 13.14 16.14 -2.90
C GLN A 271 13.88 16.38 -4.21
N GLU A 272 14.35 15.32 -4.86
CA GLU A 272 15.16 15.42 -6.07
C GLU A 272 14.33 15.71 -7.32
N PHE A 273 13.13 15.12 -7.43
CA PHE A 273 12.30 15.20 -8.64
C PHE A 273 10.95 15.90 -8.44
N GLY A 274 10.58 16.21 -7.20
CA GLY A 274 9.26 16.77 -6.89
C GLY A 274 8.12 15.77 -6.89
N GLU A 275 8.39 14.50 -7.28
CA GLU A 275 7.41 13.42 -7.42
C GLU A 275 8.01 12.09 -7.00
N THR A 276 7.17 11.10 -6.76
CA THR A 276 7.57 9.71 -6.50
C THR A 276 6.98 8.76 -7.52
N THR A 277 7.65 7.62 -7.74
CA THR A 277 7.19 6.57 -8.66
C THR A 277 6.11 5.69 -8.05
N PHE A 278 6.13 5.50 -6.73
CA PHE A 278 5.09 4.79 -5.99
C PHE A 278 4.97 5.36 -4.57
N MET A 279 3.95 4.96 -3.83
CA MET A 279 3.64 5.46 -2.48
C MET A 279 3.54 7.01 -2.38
N PRO A 280 2.86 7.72 -3.28
CA PRO A 280 2.87 9.18 -3.30
C PRO A 280 2.33 9.82 -2.01
N ARG A 281 1.49 9.09 -1.26
CA ARG A 281 0.95 9.57 0.02
C ARG A 281 1.95 9.53 1.17
N SER A 282 3.09 8.84 0.99
CA SER A 282 4.16 8.79 1.99
C SER A 282 4.94 10.10 2.10
N ILE A 283 4.83 11.00 1.12
CA ILE A 283 5.60 12.25 1.05
C ILE A 283 5.03 13.30 2.01
N LYS A 284 3.71 13.49 1.96
CA LYS A 284 3.00 14.47 2.78
C LYS A 284 2.33 13.78 3.96
N LEU A 285 2.97 13.87 5.10
CA LEU A 285 2.45 13.35 6.36
C LEU A 285 1.74 14.50 7.13
N ASP A 286 0.77 15.11 6.48
CA ASP A 286 -0.01 16.26 6.98
C ASP A 286 -1.48 15.93 7.25
N ASN A 287 -1.84 14.67 7.14
CA ASN A 287 -3.17 14.15 7.48
C ASN A 287 -3.09 12.78 8.16
N LEU A 288 -4.07 12.46 8.98
CA LEU A 288 -4.10 11.21 9.75
C LEU A 288 -4.28 9.97 8.87
N ASP A 289 -4.96 10.10 7.71
CA ASP A 289 -5.17 8.99 6.76
C ASP A 289 -3.84 8.45 6.21
N SER A 290 -2.81 9.30 6.12
CA SER A 290 -1.46 8.92 5.69
C SER A 290 -0.56 8.43 6.81
N ILE A 291 -0.97 8.51 8.07
CA ILE A 291 -0.17 8.21 9.26
C ILE A 291 -0.68 6.97 10.00
N GLY A 292 -1.97 6.95 10.34
CA GLY A 292 -2.49 6.09 11.40
C GLY A 292 -2.46 4.61 11.10
N THR A 293 -3.19 4.16 10.08
CA THR A 293 -3.27 2.73 9.77
C THR A 293 -1.95 2.16 9.26
N ILE A 294 -1.19 2.98 8.52
CA ILE A 294 0.17 2.61 8.10
C ILE A 294 1.05 2.43 9.34
N GLY A 295 1.06 3.40 10.23
CA GLY A 295 1.83 3.35 11.48
C GLY A 295 1.42 2.18 12.38
N MET A 296 0.13 1.90 12.48
CA MET A 296 -0.39 0.72 13.19
C MET A 296 0.23 -0.57 12.64
N ASN A 297 0.21 -0.75 11.31
CA ASN A 297 0.78 -1.93 10.66
C ASN A 297 2.31 -1.97 10.76
N MET A 298 3.00 -0.83 10.72
CA MET A 298 4.46 -0.79 10.98
C MET A 298 4.80 -1.24 12.40
N CYS A 299 3.96 -0.91 13.40
CA CYS A 299 4.13 -1.42 14.75
C CYS A 299 3.91 -2.94 14.83
N GLU A 300 2.92 -3.48 14.11
CA GLU A 300 2.70 -4.92 14.03
C GLU A 300 3.87 -5.63 13.32
N LEU A 301 4.39 -5.05 12.22
CA LEU A 301 5.61 -5.54 11.56
C LEU A 301 6.80 -5.57 12.53
N TYR A 302 7.01 -4.47 13.26
CA TYR A 302 8.11 -4.39 14.23
C TYR A 302 8.00 -5.46 15.34
N LYS A 303 6.79 -5.77 15.78
CA LYS A 303 6.56 -6.89 16.72
C LYS A 303 6.93 -8.25 16.13
N LEU A 304 6.80 -8.43 14.80
CA LEU A 304 7.12 -9.70 14.14
C LEU A 304 8.62 -9.88 13.92
N ASN A 305 9.35 -8.84 13.53
CA ASN A 305 10.73 -8.98 13.04
C ASN A 305 11.76 -8.05 13.67
N SER A 306 11.35 -7.04 14.44
CA SER A 306 12.20 -6.06 15.14
C SER A 306 13.21 -5.32 14.22
N ARG A 307 12.90 -5.14 12.94
CA ARG A 307 13.81 -4.48 11.99
C ARG A 307 13.83 -2.96 12.16
N SER A 308 15.02 -2.39 11.96
CA SER A 308 15.27 -0.95 12.13
C SER A 308 14.47 -0.07 11.17
N GLU A 309 14.21 -0.54 9.95
CA GLU A 309 13.45 0.20 8.94
C GLU A 309 12.00 0.44 9.39
N ALA A 310 11.37 -0.58 9.97
CA ALA A 310 10.03 -0.44 10.55
C ALA A 310 10.02 0.56 11.72
N LEU A 311 11.05 0.51 12.58
CA LEU A 311 11.18 1.44 13.70
C LEU A 311 11.39 2.88 13.21
N ASN A 312 12.20 3.09 12.16
CA ASN A 312 12.39 4.40 11.55
C ASN A 312 11.06 4.96 11.01
N CYS A 313 10.27 4.16 10.30
CA CYS A 313 8.93 4.57 9.87
C CYS A 313 8.03 4.95 11.05
N ILE A 314 8.01 4.13 12.12
CA ILE A 314 7.24 4.42 13.33
C ILE A 314 7.63 5.78 13.93
N ASP A 315 8.94 6.06 14.01
CA ASP A 315 9.45 7.30 14.59
C ASP A 315 9.05 8.52 13.77
N VAL A 316 9.18 8.44 12.44
CA VAL A 316 8.80 9.54 11.54
C VAL A 316 7.30 9.77 11.57
N LEU A 317 6.49 8.71 11.51
CA LEU A 317 5.02 8.82 11.56
C LEU A 317 4.52 9.34 12.90
N ALA A 318 5.10 8.89 14.03
CA ALA A 318 4.75 9.39 15.36
C ALA A 318 5.11 10.87 15.53
N LYS A 319 6.27 11.28 15.00
CA LYS A 319 6.66 12.69 14.95
C LYS A 319 5.69 13.51 14.10
N ALA A 320 5.34 13.03 12.91
CA ALA A 320 4.39 13.70 12.02
C ALA A 320 3.01 13.86 12.68
N ALA A 321 2.48 12.83 13.34
CA ALA A 321 1.22 12.91 14.09
C ALA A 321 1.27 14.00 15.17
N LYS A 322 2.42 14.16 15.82
CA LYS A 322 2.59 15.16 16.87
C LYS A 322 2.73 16.58 16.34
N GLU A 323 3.47 16.78 15.25
CA GLU A 323 3.94 18.08 14.78
C GLU A 323 3.16 18.63 13.59
N ASN A 324 2.65 17.78 12.69
CA ASN A 324 2.06 18.21 11.42
C ASN A 324 0.54 18.29 11.44
N ILE A 325 -0.11 17.58 12.38
CA ILE A 325 -1.58 17.51 12.41
C ILE A 325 -2.14 18.67 13.22
N PRO A 326 -3.07 19.48 12.65
CA PRO A 326 -3.73 20.55 13.36
C PRO A 326 -4.46 20.05 14.60
N ARG A 327 -4.61 20.93 15.60
CA ARG A 327 -5.24 20.60 16.88
C ARG A 327 -6.12 21.74 17.38
N PHE A 328 -7.18 21.37 18.09
CA PHE A 328 -7.89 22.30 18.96
C PHE A 328 -7.01 22.73 20.14
N GLU A 329 -7.43 23.78 20.85
CA GLU A 329 -6.74 24.28 22.05
C GLU A 329 -6.58 23.19 23.16
N ASP A 330 -7.50 22.24 23.24
CA ASP A 330 -7.43 21.13 24.19
C ASP A 330 -6.51 19.98 23.71
N GLY A 331 -5.85 20.14 22.57
CA GLY A 331 -4.92 19.19 22.00
C GLY A 331 -5.57 18.09 21.14
N THR A 332 -6.90 18.09 20.99
CA THR A 332 -7.59 17.13 20.11
C THR A 332 -7.24 17.41 18.65
N TYR A 333 -7.01 16.37 17.87
CA TYR A 333 -6.75 16.48 16.43
C TYR A 333 -7.95 17.07 15.68
N CYS A 334 -7.65 17.82 14.65
CA CYS A 334 -8.62 18.28 13.65
C CYS A 334 -7.98 18.35 12.27
N ARG A 335 -8.79 18.51 11.26
CA ARG A 335 -8.40 18.89 9.91
C ARG A 335 -8.46 20.42 9.79
N PRO A 336 -7.98 21.05 8.72
CA PRO A 336 -7.99 22.51 8.60
C PRO A 336 -9.38 23.16 8.73
N THR A 337 -10.44 22.48 8.34
CA THR A 337 -11.82 23.01 8.34
C THR A 337 -12.81 22.27 9.23
N ASP A 338 -12.46 21.06 9.65
CA ASP A 338 -13.38 20.15 10.34
C ASP A 338 -12.64 19.11 11.21
N MET A 339 -13.40 18.29 11.91
CA MET A 339 -12.94 17.10 12.61
C MET A 339 -13.90 15.96 12.26
N TRP A 340 -13.37 14.81 11.95
CA TRP A 340 -14.14 13.63 11.59
C TRP A 340 -14.09 12.57 12.69
N ALA A 341 -15.16 11.83 12.83
CA ALA A 341 -15.20 10.65 13.72
C ALA A 341 -14.11 9.64 13.36
N ASP A 342 -13.83 9.52 12.07
CA ASP A 342 -12.80 8.68 11.46
C ASP A 342 -11.39 8.95 11.98
N ASP A 343 -11.09 10.22 12.33
CA ASP A 343 -9.78 10.65 12.81
C ASP A 343 -9.34 9.90 14.07
N THR A 344 -10.29 9.34 14.82
CA THR A 344 -10.00 8.48 15.96
C THR A 344 -9.31 7.18 15.54
N PHE A 345 -9.79 6.52 14.48
CA PHE A 345 -9.16 5.31 13.96
C PHE A 345 -7.88 5.63 13.21
N MET A 346 -7.84 6.76 12.51
CA MET A 346 -6.65 7.21 11.79
C MET A 346 -5.54 7.73 12.73
N SER A 347 -5.69 7.62 14.05
CA SER A 347 -4.66 8.02 15.02
C SER A 347 -4.49 7.04 16.17
N CYS A 348 -5.54 6.75 16.94
CA CYS A 348 -5.43 6.11 18.24
C CYS A 348 -4.90 4.66 18.21
N PRO A 349 -5.28 3.77 17.26
CA PRO A 349 -4.71 2.43 17.15
C PRO A 349 -3.20 2.43 16.88
N PHE A 350 -2.70 3.43 16.16
CA PHE A 350 -1.27 3.64 15.99
C PHE A 350 -0.61 4.12 17.27
N LEU A 351 -1.12 5.19 17.87
CA LEU A 351 -0.53 5.81 19.06
C LEU A 351 -0.45 4.83 20.24
N VAL A 352 -1.47 4.02 20.47
CA VAL A 352 -1.41 3.01 21.55
C VAL A 352 -0.29 1.99 21.31
N ARG A 353 -0.07 1.59 20.05
CA ARG A 353 1.02 0.68 19.70
C ARG A 353 2.40 1.34 19.79
N VAL A 354 2.52 2.62 19.43
CA VAL A 354 3.77 3.39 19.68
C VAL A 354 4.09 3.42 21.16
N GLY A 355 3.09 3.68 22.01
CA GLY A 355 3.26 3.65 23.46
C GLY A 355 3.81 2.31 23.97
N LEU A 356 3.35 1.20 23.39
CA LEU A 356 3.85 -0.14 23.73
C LEU A 356 5.26 -0.38 23.19
N VAL A 357 5.55 -0.01 21.94
CA VAL A 357 6.86 -0.19 21.31
C VAL A 357 7.93 0.63 22.03
N LYS A 358 7.62 1.89 22.33
CA LYS A 358 8.55 2.83 22.98
C LYS A 358 8.53 2.78 24.51
N LYS A 359 7.57 2.06 25.09
CA LYS A 359 7.33 2.02 26.55
C LYS A 359 7.12 3.42 27.13
N ASP A 360 6.39 4.26 26.41
CA ASP A 360 6.14 5.66 26.76
C ASP A 360 4.63 5.89 27.05
N LYS A 361 4.34 6.21 28.31
CA LYS A 361 2.95 6.43 28.80
C LYS A 361 2.27 7.65 28.18
N ALA A 362 3.03 8.63 27.72
CA ALA A 362 2.47 9.85 27.12
C ALA A 362 1.59 9.55 25.89
N TYR A 363 1.88 8.48 25.16
CA TYR A 363 1.05 8.05 24.03
C TYR A 363 -0.33 7.50 24.47
N PHE A 364 -0.41 6.85 25.63
CA PHE A 364 -1.69 6.37 26.15
C PHE A 364 -2.55 7.54 26.64
N GLU A 365 -1.95 8.52 27.29
CA GLU A 365 -2.62 9.76 27.70
C GLU A 365 -3.11 10.55 26.48
N GLU A 366 -2.33 10.57 25.41
CA GLU A 366 -2.72 11.17 24.12
C GLU A 366 -3.94 10.46 23.52
N VAL A 367 -3.98 9.13 23.51
CA VAL A 367 -5.12 8.34 23.03
C VAL A 367 -6.40 8.70 23.83
N VAL A 368 -6.31 8.77 25.15
CA VAL A 368 -7.45 9.17 26.00
C VAL A 368 -7.90 10.58 25.64
N ARG A 369 -6.98 11.53 25.47
CA ARG A 369 -7.30 12.91 25.06
C ARG A 369 -8.04 12.95 23.73
N GLN A 370 -7.59 12.19 22.74
CA GLN A 370 -8.21 12.17 21.41
C GLN A 370 -9.64 11.63 21.46
N LEU A 371 -9.86 10.52 22.16
CA LEU A 371 -11.19 9.91 22.27
C LEU A 371 -12.16 10.75 23.09
N LEU A 372 -11.73 11.33 24.20
CA LEU A 372 -12.57 12.24 24.98
C LEU A 372 -12.83 13.57 24.25
N GLY A 373 -11.86 14.04 23.48
CA GLY A 373 -12.01 15.21 22.61
C GLY A 373 -13.01 14.97 21.47
N CYS A 374 -13.03 13.75 20.91
CA CYS A 374 -14.03 13.30 19.96
C CYS A 374 -15.43 13.23 20.61
N LYS A 375 -15.54 12.57 21.79
CA LYS A 375 -16.78 12.54 22.58
C LYS A 375 -17.34 13.93 22.80
N LYS A 376 -16.51 14.87 23.25
CA LYS A 376 -16.93 16.26 23.55
C LYS A 376 -17.61 16.94 22.37
N ARG A 377 -17.20 16.65 21.13
CA ARG A 377 -17.64 17.37 19.92
C ARG A 377 -18.68 16.63 19.10
N LEU A 378 -18.62 15.31 19.07
CA LEU A 378 -19.41 14.49 18.15
C LEU A 378 -20.46 13.59 18.85
N TRP A 379 -20.38 13.39 20.17
CA TRP A 379 -21.29 12.52 20.88
C TRP A 379 -22.71 13.07 20.91
N MET A 380 -23.67 12.26 20.52
CA MET A 380 -25.11 12.51 20.62
C MET A 380 -25.67 11.67 21.77
N GLY A 381 -25.66 12.22 22.99
CA GLY A 381 -25.99 11.49 24.22
C GLY A 381 -27.41 10.97 24.26
N ASP A 382 -28.36 11.64 23.62
CA ASP A 382 -29.75 11.20 23.46
C ASP A 382 -29.90 9.93 22.61
N LYS A 383 -28.98 9.71 21.69
CA LYS A 383 -28.95 8.56 20.76
C LYS A 383 -27.84 7.56 21.10
N LYS A 384 -26.92 7.89 21.97
CA LYS A 384 -25.73 7.11 22.35
C LYS A 384 -24.87 6.68 21.15
N ILE A 385 -24.76 7.54 20.16
CA ILE A 385 -23.96 7.35 18.92
C ILE A 385 -23.27 8.65 18.55
N PHE A 386 -22.36 8.61 17.57
CA PHE A 386 -21.59 9.76 17.15
C PHE A 386 -22.15 10.43 15.89
N SER A 387 -22.11 11.75 15.86
CA SER A 387 -22.16 12.55 14.65
C SER A 387 -20.88 12.30 13.82
N HIS A 388 -20.97 12.36 12.49
CA HIS A 388 -19.81 12.11 11.66
C HIS A 388 -18.78 13.23 11.71
N ILE A 389 -19.20 14.49 11.56
CA ILE A 389 -18.33 15.64 11.36
C ILE A 389 -18.66 16.79 12.30
N PHE A 390 -17.61 17.47 12.79
CA PHE A 390 -17.68 18.75 13.48
C PHE A 390 -17.00 19.83 12.64
N PHE A 391 -17.71 20.88 12.31
CA PHE A 391 -17.21 22.00 11.51
C PHE A 391 -16.57 23.09 12.38
N LEU A 392 -15.30 23.42 12.11
CA LEU A 392 -14.54 24.39 12.90
C LEU A 392 -15.10 25.82 12.79
N ASN A 393 -15.48 26.24 11.61
CA ASN A 393 -15.97 27.62 11.40
C ASN A 393 -17.30 27.91 12.12
N SER A 394 -18.22 26.93 12.14
CA SER A 394 -19.51 27.06 12.80
C SER A 394 -19.52 26.56 14.24
N GLN A 395 -18.48 25.87 14.67
CA GLN A 395 -18.40 25.20 15.97
C GLN A 395 -19.60 24.24 16.23
N MET A 396 -20.03 23.53 15.19
CA MET A 396 -21.22 22.67 15.20
C MET A 396 -20.95 21.30 14.59
N PRO A 397 -21.47 20.21 15.20
CA PRO A 397 -21.52 18.90 14.55
C PRO A 397 -22.62 18.88 13.48
N ASN A 398 -22.46 18.04 12.46
CA ASN A 398 -23.49 17.83 11.44
C ASN A 398 -24.69 17.02 11.94
N ARG A 399 -24.57 16.35 13.08
CA ARG A 399 -25.60 15.52 13.74
C ARG A 399 -26.10 14.34 12.89
N ILE A 400 -25.30 13.91 11.91
CA ILE A 400 -25.59 12.78 11.03
C ILE A 400 -24.79 11.58 11.48
N PRO A 401 -25.43 10.49 11.95
CA PRO A 401 -24.75 9.30 12.42
C PRO A 401 -24.43 8.37 11.24
N TRP A 402 -23.40 8.72 10.45
CA TRP A 402 -22.94 7.87 9.38
C TRP A 402 -22.40 6.53 9.91
N GLY A 403 -22.85 5.41 9.31
CA GLY A 403 -22.59 4.06 9.83
C GLY A 403 -21.10 3.76 9.96
N ARG A 404 -20.31 3.94 8.88
CA ARG A 404 -18.86 3.68 8.91
C ARG A 404 -18.10 4.64 9.82
N GLY A 405 -18.48 5.92 9.91
CA GLY A 405 -17.88 6.84 10.88
C GLY A 405 -18.06 6.36 12.32
N ASN A 406 -19.26 5.92 12.68
CA ASN A 406 -19.53 5.28 13.97
C ASN A 406 -18.74 3.96 14.13
N GLY A 407 -18.64 3.17 13.07
CA GLY A 407 -17.83 1.95 13.04
C GLY A 407 -16.36 2.22 13.38
N TRP A 408 -15.77 3.26 12.80
CA TRP A 408 -14.38 3.64 13.11
C TRP A 408 -14.18 3.97 14.58
N VAL A 409 -15.08 4.76 15.19
CA VAL A 409 -14.97 5.08 16.62
C VAL A 409 -15.11 3.83 17.48
N PHE A 410 -16.07 2.94 17.15
CA PHE A 410 -16.35 1.74 17.94
C PHE A 410 -15.22 0.73 17.89
N VAL A 411 -14.66 0.49 16.69
CA VAL A 411 -13.46 -0.36 16.52
C VAL A 411 -12.26 0.26 17.25
N THR A 412 -12.09 1.57 17.16
CA THR A 412 -11.00 2.27 17.87
C THR A 412 -11.09 2.08 19.37
N LEU A 413 -12.25 2.36 19.97
CA LEU A 413 -12.44 2.17 21.42
C LEU A 413 -12.11 0.75 21.84
N SER A 414 -12.62 -0.26 21.11
CA SER A 414 -12.34 -1.66 21.42
C SER A 414 -10.86 -2.01 21.27
N ASP A 415 -10.17 -1.51 20.22
CA ASP A 415 -8.76 -1.77 19.97
C ASP A 415 -7.85 -1.14 21.03
N VAL A 416 -8.07 0.12 21.35
CA VAL A 416 -7.23 0.81 22.33
C VAL A 416 -7.44 0.28 23.74
N LEU A 417 -8.66 -0.04 24.13
CA LEU A 417 -8.97 -0.63 25.43
C LEU A 417 -8.34 -2.02 25.62
N GLU A 418 -8.21 -2.79 24.54
CA GLU A 418 -7.55 -4.10 24.57
C GLU A 418 -6.02 -3.97 24.66
N ASN A 419 -5.42 -2.95 24.04
CA ASN A 419 -3.97 -2.79 23.96
C ASN A 419 -3.39 -1.85 25.03
N MET A 420 -4.15 -0.94 25.57
CA MET A 420 -3.71 0.05 26.55
C MET A 420 -3.54 -0.56 27.95
N PRO A 421 -2.50 -0.18 28.72
CA PRO A 421 -2.35 -0.61 30.11
C PRO A 421 -3.59 -0.29 30.98
N LYS A 422 -3.93 -1.22 31.86
CA LYS A 422 -5.14 -1.09 32.71
C LYS A 422 -5.09 0.10 33.66
N ASP A 423 -3.90 0.52 34.05
CA ASP A 423 -3.63 1.64 34.95
C ASP A 423 -3.56 3.00 34.25
N THR A 424 -3.89 3.07 32.96
CA THR A 424 -3.87 4.34 32.20
C THR A 424 -4.95 5.30 32.72
N PRO A 425 -4.60 6.55 33.11
CA PRO A 425 -5.58 7.55 33.53
C PRO A 425 -6.64 7.81 32.45
N GLY A 426 -7.91 7.81 32.82
CA GLY A 426 -9.05 8.02 31.91
C GLY A 426 -9.51 6.76 31.16
N ARG A 427 -8.85 5.61 31.33
CA ARG A 427 -9.26 4.35 30.69
C ARG A 427 -10.67 3.91 31.11
N ASP A 428 -10.99 4.07 32.37
CA ASP A 428 -12.33 3.69 32.87
C ASP A 428 -13.44 4.55 32.25
N GLU A 429 -13.18 5.83 32.01
CA GLU A 429 -14.11 6.70 31.28
C GLU A 429 -14.34 6.24 29.85
N LEU A 430 -13.30 5.74 29.19
CA LEU A 430 -13.40 5.14 27.84
C LEU A 430 -14.20 3.83 27.87
N ILE A 431 -14.07 3.00 28.92
CA ILE A 431 -14.88 1.78 29.09
C ILE A 431 -16.35 2.14 29.23
N GLU A 432 -16.69 3.13 30.04
CA GLU A 432 -18.08 3.56 30.21
C GLU A 432 -18.65 4.15 28.90
N LEU A 433 -17.86 4.99 28.20
CA LEU A 433 -18.24 5.46 26.87
C LEU A 433 -18.47 4.30 25.89
N TYR A 434 -17.60 3.31 25.90
CA TYR A 434 -17.72 2.13 25.04
C TYR A 434 -19.02 1.34 25.33
N LYS A 435 -19.36 1.14 26.60
CA LYS A 435 -20.60 0.46 27.01
C LYS A 435 -21.86 1.23 26.58
N GLU A 436 -21.89 2.54 26.84
CA GLU A 436 -22.99 3.39 26.39
C GLU A 436 -23.14 3.36 24.87
N PHE A 437 -22.03 3.39 24.16
CA PHE A 437 -22.01 3.34 22.69
C PHE A 437 -22.48 1.99 22.15
N ALA A 438 -22.10 0.86 22.78
CA ALA A 438 -22.59 -0.46 22.42
C ALA A 438 -24.12 -0.56 22.52
N VAL A 439 -24.72 0.09 23.53
CA VAL A 439 -26.19 0.21 23.65
C VAL A 439 -26.74 0.97 22.43
N GLY A 440 -26.21 2.15 22.12
CA GLY A 440 -26.66 2.95 20.97
C GLY A 440 -26.51 2.23 19.64
N ILE A 441 -25.39 1.53 19.43
CA ILE A 441 -25.17 0.70 18.24
C ILE A 441 -26.25 -0.39 18.13
N THR A 442 -26.50 -1.14 19.20
CA THR A 442 -27.44 -2.26 19.15
C THR A 442 -28.92 -1.82 19.13
N GLU A 443 -29.26 -0.62 19.63
CA GLU A 443 -30.58 -0.01 19.48
C GLU A 443 -30.88 0.37 18.01
N ASN A 444 -29.86 0.59 17.17
CA ASN A 444 -29.99 0.89 15.75
C ASN A 444 -29.74 -0.33 14.83
N GLN A 445 -29.62 -1.53 15.38
CA GLN A 445 -29.58 -2.78 14.60
C GLN A 445 -30.98 -3.09 14.08
N ASP A 446 -31.12 -3.33 12.77
CA ASP A 446 -32.41 -3.61 12.18
C ASP A 446 -32.94 -5.03 12.48
N GLU A 447 -34.15 -5.32 11.98
CA GLU A 447 -34.79 -6.62 12.18
C GLU A 447 -34.06 -7.77 11.48
N GLU A 448 -33.21 -7.49 10.50
CA GLU A 448 -32.37 -8.47 9.81
C GLU A 448 -31.01 -8.65 10.50
N GLY A 449 -30.66 -7.81 11.44
CA GLY A 449 -29.40 -7.84 12.18
C GLY A 449 -28.29 -6.99 11.57
N LEU A 450 -28.57 -6.21 10.53
CA LEU A 450 -27.61 -5.33 9.87
C LEU A 450 -27.76 -3.88 10.35
N TRP A 451 -26.89 -3.01 9.87
CA TRP A 451 -26.97 -1.57 10.14
C TRP A 451 -27.01 -0.77 8.84
N HIS A 452 -27.72 0.33 8.91
CA HIS A 452 -27.96 1.20 7.78
C HIS A 452 -26.82 2.21 7.56
N GLN A 453 -26.68 2.70 6.35
CA GLN A 453 -25.71 3.71 5.91
C GLN A 453 -25.74 4.96 6.82
N VAL A 454 -26.93 5.41 7.20
CA VAL A 454 -27.17 6.38 8.26
C VAL A 454 -27.94 5.65 9.37
N LEU A 455 -27.34 5.46 10.52
CA LEU A 455 -27.83 4.55 11.56
C LEU A 455 -29.29 4.77 11.97
N THR A 456 -29.75 6.03 11.97
CA THR A 456 -31.11 6.41 12.34
C THR A 456 -32.10 6.49 11.17
N ARG A 457 -31.68 6.07 9.96
CA ARG A 457 -32.46 6.15 8.72
C ARG A 457 -32.65 4.76 8.11
N PRO A 458 -33.74 4.05 8.49
CA PRO A 458 -34.02 2.71 7.95
C PRO A 458 -34.37 2.71 6.46
N ASP A 459 -34.58 3.86 5.85
CA ASP A 459 -34.76 4.06 4.42
C ASP A 459 -33.43 4.19 3.65
N SER A 460 -32.28 4.32 4.34
CA SER A 460 -30.99 4.17 3.72
C SER A 460 -30.61 2.68 3.58
N TYR A 461 -29.68 2.35 2.67
CA TYR A 461 -29.32 0.93 2.47
C TYR A 461 -28.57 0.35 3.67
N GLN A 462 -28.66 -0.97 3.84
CA GLN A 462 -27.88 -1.72 4.83
C GLN A 462 -26.42 -1.76 4.37
N GLU A 463 -25.50 -1.20 5.15
CA GLU A 463 -24.12 -0.97 4.79
C GLU A 463 -23.20 -2.03 5.40
N THR A 464 -22.37 -2.61 4.55
CA THR A 464 -21.58 -3.80 4.90
C THR A 464 -20.38 -3.50 5.77
N SER A 465 -19.67 -2.40 5.53
CA SER A 465 -18.45 -2.08 6.30
C SER A 465 -18.78 -1.72 7.74
N CYS A 466 -19.80 -0.91 8.00
CA CYS A 466 -20.20 -0.59 9.37
C CYS A 466 -20.70 -1.82 10.12
N THR A 467 -21.44 -2.71 9.44
CA THR A 467 -21.88 -3.99 10.01
C THR A 467 -20.68 -4.82 10.47
N GLY A 468 -19.64 -4.98 9.62
CA GLY A 468 -18.42 -5.67 10.01
C GLY A 468 -17.70 -5.01 11.19
N MET A 469 -17.62 -3.68 11.21
CA MET A 469 -16.99 -2.93 12.30
C MET A 469 -17.74 -3.10 13.65
N PHE A 470 -19.06 -3.12 13.62
CA PHE A 470 -19.84 -3.32 14.84
C PHE A 470 -19.69 -4.77 15.35
N ILE A 471 -19.63 -5.75 14.46
CA ILE A 471 -19.27 -7.13 14.83
C ILE A 471 -17.91 -7.15 15.54
N ILE A 472 -16.86 -6.54 14.96
CA ILE A 472 -15.51 -6.48 15.54
C ILE A 472 -15.57 -5.89 16.95
N GLY A 473 -16.19 -4.71 17.09
CA GLY A 473 -16.26 -4.03 18.38
C GLY A 473 -17.01 -4.88 19.41
N LEU A 474 -18.22 -5.35 19.10
CA LEU A 474 -19.04 -6.16 20.02
C LEU A 474 -18.30 -7.45 20.43
N CYS A 475 -17.65 -8.13 19.50
CA CYS A 475 -16.85 -9.33 19.78
C CYS A 475 -15.74 -9.04 20.80
N ARG A 476 -14.98 -7.98 20.61
CA ARG A 476 -13.92 -7.58 21.54
C ARG A 476 -14.49 -7.25 22.93
N GLY A 477 -15.65 -6.59 22.99
CA GLY A 477 -16.31 -6.28 24.24
C GLY A 477 -16.75 -7.50 25.04
N ILE A 478 -17.31 -8.49 24.37
CA ILE A 478 -17.71 -9.77 24.97
C ILE A 478 -16.47 -10.51 25.47
N ARG A 479 -15.47 -10.69 24.61
CA ARG A 479 -14.23 -11.40 24.96
C ARG A 479 -13.50 -10.79 26.16
N ASN A 480 -13.48 -9.47 26.28
CA ASN A 480 -12.81 -8.76 27.37
C ASN A 480 -13.70 -8.55 28.61
N GLY A 481 -14.95 -9.02 28.60
CA GLY A 481 -15.89 -8.87 29.72
C GLY A 481 -16.39 -7.46 29.94
N TRP A 482 -16.29 -6.58 28.96
CA TRP A 482 -16.87 -5.22 29.02
C TRP A 482 -18.36 -5.22 28.67
N LEU A 483 -18.78 -6.18 27.84
CA LEU A 483 -20.18 -6.44 27.47
C LEU A 483 -20.59 -7.82 27.97
N GLY A 484 -21.90 -7.97 28.30
CA GLY A 484 -22.47 -9.24 28.73
C GLY A 484 -22.74 -10.21 27.61
N GLU A 485 -23.11 -11.43 27.98
CA GLU A 485 -23.40 -12.54 27.03
C GLU A 485 -24.62 -12.25 26.14
N GLU A 486 -25.50 -11.37 26.53
CA GLU A 486 -26.69 -10.95 25.76
C GLU A 486 -26.33 -10.33 24.41
N TYR A 487 -25.13 -9.77 24.26
CA TYR A 487 -24.65 -9.24 22.98
C TYR A 487 -24.29 -10.34 21.98
N LYS A 488 -24.05 -11.58 22.40
CA LYS A 488 -23.72 -12.69 21.51
C LYS A 488 -24.82 -12.96 20.48
N GLU A 489 -26.08 -12.89 20.89
CA GLU A 489 -27.22 -13.08 19.98
C GLU A 489 -27.23 -12.00 18.89
N LYS A 490 -26.98 -10.75 19.28
CA LYS A 490 -26.89 -9.60 18.36
C LYS A 490 -25.78 -9.78 17.31
N VAL A 491 -24.61 -10.21 17.77
CA VAL A 491 -23.44 -10.46 16.92
C VAL A 491 -23.69 -11.63 15.96
N LEU A 492 -24.23 -12.76 16.44
CA LEU A 492 -24.55 -13.91 15.60
C LEU A 492 -25.58 -13.57 14.53
N LYS A 493 -26.61 -12.80 14.89
CA LYS A 493 -27.60 -12.33 13.94
C LYS A 493 -26.98 -11.49 12.84
N ALA A 494 -26.15 -10.52 13.22
CA ALA A 494 -25.43 -9.67 12.28
C ALA A 494 -24.53 -10.49 11.34
N TYR A 495 -23.75 -11.40 11.90
CA TYR A 495 -22.82 -12.22 11.15
C TYR A 495 -23.53 -13.13 10.15
N ASN A 496 -24.61 -13.80 10.56
CA ASN A 496 -25.39 -14.66 9.67
C ASN A 496 -26.02 -13.86 8.51
N SER A 497 -26.53 -12.67 8.79
CA SER A 497 -27.09 -11.79 7.77
C SER A 497 -26.02 -11.24 6.83
N LEU A 498 -24.85 -10.88 7.37
CA LEU A 498 -23.71 -10.48 6.58
C LEU A 498 -23.33 -11.57 5.55
N LEU A 499 -23.13 -12.80 6.02
CA LEU A 499 -22.74 -13.93 5.16
C LEU A 499 -23.81 -14.29 4.12
N SER A 500 -25.08 -14.20 4.48
CA SER A 500 -26.17 -14.64 3.59
C SER A 500 -26.62 -13.59 2.59
N LYS A 501 -26.48 -12.30 2.92
CA LYS A 501 -27.05 -11.19 2.16
C LYS A 501 -26.01 -10.30 1.49
N LYS A 502 -24.82 -10.18 2.08
CA LYS A 502 -23.79 -9.25 1.65
C LYS A 502 -22.61 -9.91 0.97
N ILE A 503 -22.58 -11.25 0.95
CA ILE A 503 -21.50 -12.03 0.33
C ILE A 503 -22.13 -13.08 -0.59
N ASP A 504 -21.78 -13.06 -1.86
CA ASP A 504 -22.31 -14.02 -2.84
C ASP A 504 -21.54 -15.36 -2.84
N LYS A 505 -21.97 -16.26 -3.74
CA LYS A 505 -21.35 -17.59 -3.92
C LYS A 505 -19.93 -17.52 -4.51
N SER A 506 -19.53 -16.39 -5.05
CA SER A 506 -18.19 -16.15 -5.60
C SER A 506 -17.31 -15.36 -4.64
N GLY A 507 -17.77 -15.10 -3.40
CA GLY A 507 -17.04 -14.33 -2.38
C GLY A 507 -17.02 -12.83 -2.65
N ASN A 508 -17.87 -12.30 -3.53
CA ASN A 508 -18.01 -10.86 -3.68
C ASN A 508 -18.71 -10.27 -2.46
N VAL A 509 -18.21 -9.13 -2.01
CA VAL A 509 -18.75 -8.35 -0.90
C VAL A 509 -19.50 -7.15 -1.48
N TYR A 510 -20.78 -7.05 -1.19
CA TYR A 510 -21.70 -6.04 -1.73
C TYR A 510 -22.02 -4.95 -0.73
N ASP A 511 -22.55 -3.85 -1.23
CA ASP A 511 -23.06 -2.73 -0.44
C ASP A 511 -22.03 -2.10 0.52
N VAL A 512 -20.81 -1.97 0.07
CA VAL A 512 -19.77 -1.23 0.79
C VAL A 512 -19.84 0.23 0.38
N CYS A 513 -20.10 1.12 1.32
CA CYS A 513 -20.14 2.55 1.06
C CYS A 513 -18.81 3.04 0.47
N MET A 514 -18.88 3.79 -0.62
CA MET A 514 -17.72 4.52 -1.14
C MET A 514 -17.19 5.54 -0.10
N GLY A 515 -16.03 6.16 -0.37
CA GLY A 515 -15.50 7.21 0.49
C GLY A 515 -16.48 8.37 0.65
N SER A 516 -16.63 8.90 1.87
CA SER A 516 -17.46 10.08 2.10
C SER A 516 -16.67 11.38 2.01
N GLY A 517 -17.38 12.47 1.73
CA GLY A 517 -16.95 13.84 2.00
C GLY A 517 -17.60 14.39 3.27
N ASN A 518 -17.51 15.69 3.48
CA ASN A 518 -18.18 16.39 4.55
C ASN A 518 -19.50 17.04 4.07
N SER A 519 -20.55 16.90 4.83
CA SER A 519 -21.84 17.54 4.51
C SER A 519 -22.67 17.78 5.77
N MET A 520 -23.47 18.89 5.75
CA MET A 520 -24.56 19.16 6.70
C MET A 520 -25.88 18.54 6.25
N ASN A 521 -25.93 17.98 5.03
CA ASN A 521 -27.15 17.41 4.46
C ASN A 521 -27.16 15.89 4.65
N GLU A 522 -28.16 15.37 5.37
CA GLU A 522 -28.34 13.93 5.60
C GLU A 522 -28.60 13.15 4.29
N GLU A 523 -29.32 13.76 3.33
CA GLU A 523 -29.58 13.17 2.02
C GLU A 523 -28.30 12.90 1.23
N TYR A 524 -27.24 13.68 1.45
CA TYR A 524 -25.92 13.41 0.88
C TYR A 524 -25.40 12.03 1.32
N TYR A 525 -25.49 11.70 2.61
CA TYR A 525 -25.05 10.41 3.14
C TYR A 525 -25.92 9.25 2.71
N ILE A 526 -27.24 9.44 2.66
CA ILE A 526 -28.20 8.42 2.20
C ILE A 526 -27.91 8.03 0.73
N ASN A 527 -27.55 9.02 -0.09
CA ASN A 527 -27.32 8.84 -1.52
C ASN A 527 -25.85 8.54 -1.88
N LEU A 528 -24.94 8.38 -0.89
CA LEU A 528 -23.59 7.90 -1.19
C LEU A 528 -23.68 6.50 -1.79
N GLY A 529 -23.03 6.32 -2.95
CA GLY A 529 -23.01 5.05 -3.65
C GLY A 529 -22.33 3.93 -2.88
N ALA A 530 -22.71 2.71 -3.16
CA ALA A 530 -22.03 1.51 -2.73
C ALA A 530 -21.17 0.94 -3.86
N ILE A 531 -20.04 0.34 -3.50
CA ILE A 531 -19.09 -0.27 -4.44
C ILE A 531 -18.84 -1.71 -3.99
N ASP A 532 -18.97 -2.64 -4.94
CA ASP A 532 -18.72 -4.05 -4.66
C ASP A 532 -17.21 -4.30 -4.53
N ASN A 533 -16.84 -5.10 -3.53
CA ASN A 533 -15.44 -5.42 -3.23
C ASN A 533 -14.55 -4.20 -2.93
N ASP A 534 -15.11 -3.11 -2.44
CA ASP A 534 -14.35 -1.93 -2.05
C ASP A 534 -13.37 -2.26 -0.89
N ASP A 535 -12.20 -1.64 -0.92
CA ASP A 535 -11.13 -1.90 0.06
C ASP A 535 -11.53 -1.57 1.50
N HIS A 536 -12.49 -0.63 1.69
CA HIS A 536 -13.04 -0.34 3.03
C HIS A 536 -13.87 -1.50 3.60
N GLY A 537 -14.45 -2.36 2.75
CA GLY A 537 -15.28 -3.48 3.21
C GLY A 537 -14.49 -4.76 3.38
N THR A 538 -13.76 -5.19 2.36
CA THR A 538 -13.12 -6.51 2.33
C THR A 538 -12.20 -6.74 3.54
N GLY A 539 -11.33 -5.77 3.87
CA GLY A 539 -10.43 -5.88 5.02
C GLY A 539 -11.15 -5.92 6.36
N ILE A 540 -12.24 -5.18 6.48
CA ILE A 540 -13.09 -5.19 7.69
C ILE A 540 -13.78 -6.53 7.85
N ILE A 541 -14.27 -7.14 6.77
CA ILE A 541 -14.89 -8.46 6.81
C ILE A 541 -13.90 -9.52 7.29
N LEU A 542 -12.65 -9.52 6.81
CA LEU A 542 -11.60 -10.41 7.29
C LEU A 542 -11.39 -10.27 8.81
N ASN A 543 -11.34 -9.03 9.31
CA ASN A 543 -11.20 -8.75 10.74
C ASN A 543 -12.44 -9.20 11.54
N ALA A 544 -13.65 -8.96 11.03
CA ALA A 544 -14.88 -9.37 11.68
C ALA A 544 -14.96 -10.88 11.87
N ILE A 545 -14.62 -11.63 10.82
CA ILE A 545 -14.55 -13.09 10.86
C ILE A 545 -13.52 -13.53 11.89
N ALA A 546 -12.32 -12.94 11.89
CA ALA A 546 -11.28 -13.25 12.85
C ALA A 546 -11.73 -13.03 14.31
N GLU A 547 -12.48 -11.97 14.57
CA GLU A 547 -13.02 -11.71 15.92
C GLU A 547 -14.17 -12.67 16.31
N MET A 548 -15.00 -13.09 15.34
CA MET A 548 -16.04 -14.09 15.57
C MET A 548 -15.45 -15.42 16.07
N ILE A 549 -14.36 -15.86 15.45
CA ILE A 549 -13.71 -17.11 15.82
C ILE A 549 -13.18 -17.06 17.24
N LYS A 550 -12.55 -15.96 17.64
CA LYS A 550 -12.02 -15.79 19.00
C LYS A 550 -13.08 -15.89 20.10
N ILE A 551 -14.37 -15.77 19.74
CA ILE A 551 -15.48 -15.87 20.71
C ILE A 551 -16.14 -17.23 20.68
N PHE A 552 -16.27 -17.83 19.52
CA PHE A 552 -17.08 -19.04 19.34
C PHE A 552 -16.24 -20.32 19.25
N ASP A 553 -14.88 -20.19 19.24
CA ASP A 553 -13.96 -21.29 19.39
C ASP A 553 -13.50 -21.40 20.85
#